data_cb8c5ed67a519a627effae13c034ab90
#
_entry.id   cb8c5ed67a519a627effae13c034ab90
#
_cell.length_a   1.000
_cell.length_b   1.000
_cell.length_c   1.000
_cell.angle_alpha   90.00
_cell.angle_beta   90.00
_cell.angle_gamma   90.00
#
_symmetry.space_group_name_H-M   'P 1'
#
loop_
_entity.id
_entity.type
_entity.pdbx_description
1 polymer ?
#
loop_
_entity_poly.entity_id
_entity_poly.type
_entity_poly.pdbx_seq_one_letter_code
_entity_poly.pdbx_strand_id
1 'polypeptide(L)'
;MARIILSLFLLLLAPLCHADARTDPVGPDKVVYHLNAGLEQAAAGLEYVRNHLEANPKAQIVVVAHALGVDFLMKGAKSARGNAFAQAVEDLQLQGVRFRVCEITLRERNLRREQFLPELEYVRSGVAEVGRLQQREGFAYLRP
;
A
#
# COMPACT_ATOMS: atom_id res chain seq x y z
N MET A 1 -80.06 23.81 -3.65
CA MET A 1 -78.90 24.06 -2.77
C MET A 1 -77.91 22.94 -2.95
N ALA A 2 -76.91 23.07 -3.86
CA ALA A 2 -75.89 22.06 -4.17
C ALA A 2 -74.58 22.46 -3.47
N ARG A 3 -74.10 21.65 -2.57
CA ARG A 3 -72.80 21.78 -1.90
C ARG A 3 -71.74 21.11 -2.73
N ILE A 4 -70.88 21.95 -3.34
CA ILE A 4 -69.68 21.44 -4.06
C ILE A 4 -68.57 21.23 -3.01
N ILE A 5 -68.16 19.99 -2.81
CA ILE A 5 -67.03 19.61 -1.97
C ILE A 5 -65.79 19.62 -2.88
N LEU A 6 -64.94 20.64 -2.67
CA LEU A 6 -63.67 20.76 -3.37
C LEU A 6 -62.63 19.93 -2.62
N SER A 7 -62.31 18.71 -3.14
CA SER A 7 -61.23 17.89 -2.60
C SER A 7 -59.89 18.43 -3.05
N LEU A 8 -59.13 18.97 -2.11
CA LEU A 8 -57.77 19.44 -2.31
C LEU A 8 -56.81 18.23 -2.25
N PHE A 9 -56.36 17.79 -3.41
CA PHE A 9 -55.33 16.70 -3.52
C PHE A 9 -53.97 17.35 -3.26
N LEU A 10 -53.44 17.16 -2.04
CA LEU A 10 -52.11 17.59 -1.66
C LEU A 10 -51.09 16.57 -2.19
N LEU A 11 -50.46 16.89 -3.34
CA LEU A 11 -49.32 16.09 -3.87
C LEU A 11 -48.12 16.29 -2.95
N LEU A 12 -47.80 15.28 -2.13
CA LEU A 12 -46.52 15.18 -1.44
C LEU A 12 -45.41 14.91 -2.46
N LEU A 13 -44.69 15.94 -2.87
CA LEU A 13 -43.39 15.74 -3.52
C LEU A 13 -42.40 15.30 -2.46
N ALA A 14 -42.13 13.98 -2.42
CA ALA A 14 -41.00 13.47 -1.68
C ALA A 14 -39.70 13.92 -2.38
N PRO A 15 -38.73 14.53 -1.67
CA PRO A 15 -37.42 14.82 -2.28
C PRO A 15 -36.75 13.50 -2.60
N LEU A 16 -36.46 13.26 -3.89
CA LEU A 16 -35.50 12.21 -4.28
C LEU A 16 -34.15 12.61 -3.67
N CYS A 17 -33.81 11.95 -2.59
CA CYS A 17 -32.44 11.98 -2.07
C CYS A 17 -31.56 11.32 -3.14
N HIS A 18 -30.96 12.12 -4.01
CA HIS A 18 -29.87 11.67 -4.84
C HIS A 18 -28.72 11.41 -3.87
N ALA A 19 -28.41 10.13 -3.67
CA ALA A 19 -27.14 9.76 -3.07
C ALA A 19 -26.07 10.21 -4.08
N ASP A 20 -25.50 11.39 -3.86
CA ASP A 20 -24.28 11.78 -4.52
C ASP A 20 -23.27 10.65 -4.30
N ALA A 21 -22.83 10.04 -5.39
CA ALA A 21 -21.65 9.20 -5.35
C ALA A 21 -20.57 10.08 -4.72
N ARG A 22 -20.22 9.78 -3.47
CA ARG A 22 -19.17 10.49 -2.75
C ARG A 22 -17.91 10.35 -3.58
N THR A 23 -17.57 11.37 -4.31
CA THR A 23 -16.17 11.65 -4.61
C THR A 23 -15.60 12.11 -3.29
N ASP A 24 -15.23 11.14 -2.44
CA ASP A 24 -14.48 11.46 -1.24
C ASP A 24 -13.24 12.21 -1.70
N PRO A 25 -12.94 13.39 -1.16
CA PRO A 25 -11.63 13.99 -1.31
C PRO A 25 -10.67 13.17 -0.44
N VAL A 26 -10.46 11.92 -0.83
CA VAL A 26 -9.50 11.05 -0.18
C VAL A 26 -8.15 11.64 -0.55
N GLY A 27 -7.46 12.14 0.47
CA GLY A 27 -6.04 12.42 0.33
C GLY A 27 -5.33 11.18 -0.21
N PRO A 28 -4.06 11.29 -0.62
CA PRO A 28 -3.35 10.16 -1.16
C PRO A 28 -3.39 9.00 -0.17
N ASP A 29 -3.77 7.80 -0.64
CA ASP A 29 -3.73 6.59 0.17
C ASP A 29 -2.35 6.45 0.80
N LYS A 30 -2.31 6.14 2.09
CA LYS A 30 -1.07 5.81 2.79
C LYS A 30 -1.09 4.33 3.12
N VAL A 31 -0.19 3.57 2.53
CA VAL A 31 -0.22 2.11 2.66
C VAL A 31 1.16 1.56 2.98
N VAL A 32 1.24 0.71 3.99
CA VAL A 32 2.42 -0.10 4.28
C VAL A 32 2.21 -1.53 3.79
N TYR A 33 3.05 -1.96 2.85
CA TYR A 33 3.16 -3.35 2.43
C TYR A 33 4.20 -4.06 3.28
N HIS A 34 3.80 -5.14 3.94
CA HIS A 34 4.65 -5.88 4.86
C HIS A 34 5.11 -7.19 4.25
N LEU A 35 6.41 -7.31 3.97
CA LEU A 35 7.03 -8.49 3.36
C LEU A 35 7.97 -9.18 4.34
N ASN A 36 7.69 -10.46 4.67
CA ASN A 36 8.48 -11.22 5.63
C ASN A 36 8.65 -12.72 5.30
N ALA A 37 8.07 -13.19 4.18
CA ALA A 37 7.97 -14.62 3.87
C ALA A 37 8.78 -15.05 2.61
N GLY A 38 9.76 -14.27 2.18
CA GLY A 38 10.68 -14.64 1.11
C GLY A 38 10.26 -14.17 -0.29
N LEU A 39 10.90 -14.75 -1.32
CA LEU A 39 10.88 -14.24 -2.69
C LEU A 39 9.49 -14.35 -3.37
N GLU A 40 8.71 -15.38 -3.04
CA GLU A 40 7.40 -15.58 -3.63
C GLU A 40 6.42 -14.50 -3.16
N GLN A 41 6.38 -14.25 -1.85
CA GLN A 41 5.59 -13.15 -1.29
C GLN A 41 6.07 -11.80 -1.86
N ALA A 42 7.37 -11.61 -1.99
CA ALA A 42 7.92 -10.39 -2.55
C ALA A 42 7.48 -10.17 -4.01
N ALA A 43 7.48 -11.21 -4.84
CA ALA A 43 7.03 -11.13 -6.22
C ALA A 43 5.55 -10.71 -6.31
N ALA A 44 4.68 -11.34 -5.53
CA ALA A 44 3.26 -10.97 -5.45
C ALA A 44 3.09 -9.54 -4.89
N GLY A 45 3.84 -9.19 -3.85
CA GLY A 45 3.78 -7.88 -3.22
C GLY A 45 4.15 -6.73 -4.16
N LEU A 46 5.22 -6.90 -4.95
CA LEU A 46 5.62 -5.87 -5.93
C LEU A 46 4.58 -5.73 -7.06
N GLU A 47 3.91 -6.82 -7.45
CA GLU A 47 2.80 -6.75 -8.41
C GLU A 47 1.62 -5.97 -7.82
N TYR A 48 1.25 -6.24 -6.55
CA TYR A 48 0.17 -5.50 -5.88
C TYR A 48 0.49 -4.02 -5.69
N VAL A 49 1.74 -3.68 -5.40
CA VAL A 49 2.19 -2.28 -5.34
C VAL A 49 2.03 -1.60 -6.70
N ARG A 50 2.39 -2.26 -7.79
CA ARG A 50 2.18 -1.73 -9.16
C ARG A 50 0.71 -1.48 -9.46
N ASN A 51 -0.15 -2.49 -9.22
CA ASN A 51 -1.59 -2.39 -9.43
C ASN A 51 -2.21 -1.27 -8.57
N HIS A 52 -1.70 -1.09 -7.35
CA HIS A 52 -2.14 -0.01 -6.48
C HIS A 52 -1.80 1.37 -7.06
N LEU A 53 -0.57 1.57 -7.54
CA LEU A 53 -0.15 2.82 -8.16
C LEU A 53 -0.85 3.08 -9.49
N GLU A 54 -1.20 2.04 -10.25
CA GLU A 54 -2.01 2.18 -11.46
C GLU A 54 -3.41 2.72 -11.13
N ALA A 55 -4.03 2.20 -10.08
CA ALA A 55 -5.35 2.63 -9.62
C ALA A 55 -5.30 3.99 -8.90
N ASN A 56 -4.26 4.26 -8.12
CA ASN A 56 -4.06 5.51 -7.38
C ASN A 56 -2.61 5.99 -7.50
N PRO A 57 -2.27 6.76 -8.56
CA PRO A 57 -0.89 7.23 -8.80
C PRO A 57 -0.34 8.18 -7.72
N LYS A 58 -1.20 8.67 -6.82
CA LYS A 58 -0.81 9.57 -5.72
C LYS A 58 -0.63 8.82 -4.39
N ALA A 59 -0.82 7.51 -4.36
CA ALA A 59 -0.67 6.71 -3.16
C ALA A 59 0.75 6.84 -2.57
N GLN A 60 0.84 7.01 -1.26
CA GLN A 60 2.09 6.98 -0.51
C GLN A 60 2.34 5.56 -0.04
N ILE A 61 3.28 4.87 -0.67
CA ILE A 61 3.54 3.46 -0.40
C ILE A 61 4.90 3.29 0.28
N VAL A 62 4.90 2.55 1.39
CA VAL A 62 6.10 2.09 2.07
C VAL A 62 6.09 0.56 2.07
N VAL A 63 7.15 -0.05 1.59
CA VAL A 63 7.37 -1.51 1.68
C VAL A 63 8.32 -1.76 2.84
N VAL A 64 7.88 -2.47 3.86
CA VAL A 64 8.71 -2.84 5.01
C VAL A 64 9.07 -4.32 4.91
N ALA A 65 10.36 -4.61 4.84
CA ALA A 65 10.90 -5.95 4.71
C ALA A 65 11.68 -6.39 5.97
N HIS A 66 11.39 -7.59 6.48
CA HIS A 66 12.15 -8.23 7.54
C HIS A 66 12.17 -9.77 7.39
N ALA A 67 12.92 -10.47 8.23
CA ALA A 67 13.11 -11.91 8.17
C ALA A 67 13.51 -12.35 6.73
N LEU A 68 12.83 -13.34 6.15
CA LEU A 68 13.09 -13.77 4.77
C LEU A 68 12.63 -12.75 3.72
N GLY A 69 11.77 -11.82 4.11
CA GLY A 69 11.27 -10.77 3.21
C GLY A 69 12.33 -9.77 2.76
N VAL A 70 13.53 -9.75 3.35
CA VAL A 70 14.62 -8.88 2.87
C VAL A 70 15.34 -9.42 1.64
N ASP A 71 15.18 -10.72 1.32
CA ASP A 71 15.96 -11.41 0.31
C ASP A 71 15.79 -10.86 -1.11
N PHE A 72 14.60 -10.38 -1.46
CA PHE A 72 14.35 -9.77 -2.77
C PHE A 72 15.11 -8.44 -2.99
N LEU A 73 15.49 -7.77 -1.89
CA LEU A 73 16.26 -6.53 -1.93
C LEU A 73 17.77 -6.75 -2.00
N MET A 74 18.22 -8.00 -1.99
CA MET A 74 19.64 -8.31 -2.16
C MET A 74 20.06 -8.23 -3.64
N LYS A 75 21.28 -7.79 -3.89
CA LYS A 75 21.88 -7.76 -5.23
C LYS A 75 21.86 -9.14 -5.86
N GLY A 76 21.38 -9.23 -7.09
CA GLY A 76 21.29 -10.47 -7.84
C GLY A 76 20.07 -11.35 -7.51
N ALA A 77 19.21 -10.96 -6.59
CA ALA A 77 17.98 -11.68 -6.28
C ALA A 77 17.05 -11.78 -7.50
N LYS A 78 16.50 -12.98 -7.73
CA LYS A 78 15.59 -13.27 -8.84
C LYS A 78 14.34 -13.99 -8.37
N SER A 79 13.23 -13.72 -9.02
CA SER A 79 11.98 -14.47 -8.84
C SER A 79 12.10 -15.90 -9.37
N ALA A 80 11.14 -16.77 -9.03
CA ALA A 80 11.06 -18.11 -9.58
C ALA A 80 10.99 -18.17 -11.12
N ARG A 81 10.55 -17.09 -11.76
CA ARG A 81 10.52 -16.94 -13.22
C ARG A 81 11.84 -16.41 -13.80
N GLY A 82 12.88 -16.22 -12.98
CA GLY A 82 14.19 -15.71 -13.39
C GLY A 82 14.28 -14.18 -13.53
N ASN A 83 13.22 -13.43 -13.30
CA ASN A 83 13.22 -11.98 -13.39
C ASN A 83 13.98 -11.37 -12.21
N ALA A 84 14.88 -10.44 -12.48
CA ALA A 84 15.62 -9.73 -11.44
C ALA A 84 14.68 -8.77 -10.66
N PHE A 85 14.74 -8.85 -9.34
CA PHE A 85 13.98 -7.92 -8.49
C PHE A 85 14.51 -6.49 -8.56
N ALA A 86 15.80 -6.31 -8.84
CA ALA A 86 16.44 -4.99 -8.91
C ALA A 86 15.69 -4.02 -9.81
N GLN A 87 15.33 -4.45 -11.03
CA GLN A 87 14.60 -3.61 -11.97
C GLN A 87 13.23 -3.19 -11.42
N ALA A 88 12.46 -4.15 -10.87
CA ALA A 88 11.14 -3.87 -10.34
C ALA A 88 11.19 -2.93 -9.12
N VAL A 89 12.21 -3.06 -8.28
CA VAL A 89 12.43 -2.17 -7.13
C VAL A 89 12.78 -0.77 -7.59
N GLU A 90 13.71 -0.62 -8.54
CA GLU A 90 14.12 0.66 -9.10
C GLU A 90 12.93 1.40 -9.75
N ASP A 91 12.15 0.71 -10.59
CA ASP A 91 10.96 1.27 -11.23
C ASP A 91 9.94 1.81 -10.21
N LEU A 92 9.75 1.11 -9.09
CA LEU A 92 8.86 1.54 -8.02
C LEU A 92 9.46 2.67 -7.18
N GLN A 93 10.77 2.68 -6.94
CA GLN A 93 11.45 3.81 -6.28
C GLN A 93 11.30 5.10 -7.10
N LEU A 94 11.43 5.03 -8.42
CA LEU A 94 11.20 6.17 -9.33
C LEU A 94 9.74 6.69 -9.26
N GLN A 95 8.79 5.85 -8.90
CA GLN A 95 7.39 6.21 -8.64
C GLN A 95 7.14 6.68 -7.19
N GLY A 96 8.18 6.79 -6.37
CA GLY A 96 8.09 7.29 -4.99
C GLY A 96 7.82 6.23 -3.93
N VAL A 97 7.86 4.93 -4.27
CA VAL A 97 7.78 3.85 -3.27
C VAL A 97 9.06 3.81 -2.44
N ARG A 98 8.90 3.78 -1.13
CA ARG A 98 10.03 3.67 -0.20
C ARG A 98 10.16 2.24 0.31
N PHE A 99 11.37 1.70 0.23
CA PHE A 99 11.69 0.36 0.73
C PHE A 99 12.49 0.46 2.03
N ARG A 100 11.98 -0.16 3.10
CA ARG A 100 12.58 -0.15 4.44
C ARG A 100 13.01 -1.54 4.85
N VAL A 101 14.28 -1.68 5.20
CA VAL A 101 14.93 -2.93 5.59
C VAL A 101 15.15 -2.96 7.10
N CYS A 102 14.81 -4.07 7.73
CA CYS A 102 14.98 -4.30 9.17
C CYS A 102 16.44 -4.58 9.54
N GLU A 103 17.07 -3.72 10.34
CA GLU A 103 18.45 -3.91 10.81
C GLU A 103 18.60 -5.08 11.79
N ILE A 104 17.55 -5.40 12.56
CA ILE A 104 17.56 -6.60 13.40
C ILE A 104 17.74 -7.85 12.53
N THR A 105 17.00 -7.94 11.42
CA THR A 105 17.16 -9.05 10.46
C THR A 105 18.56 -9.12 9.88
N LEU A 106 19.15 -7.99 9.50
CA LEU A 106 20.52 -7.97 8.98
C LEU A 106 21.49 -8.55 10.01
N ARG A 107 21.41 -8.11 11.26
CA ARG A 107 22.26 -8.57 12.34
C ARG A 107 22.09 -10.07 12.63
N GLU A 108 20.84 -10.54 12.72
CA GLU A 108 20.54 -11.95 13.03
C GLU A 108 20.99 -12.92 11.92
N ARG A 109 20.98 -12.44 10.68
CA ARG A 109 21.37 -13.23 9.50
C ARG A 109 22.79 -12.92 9.01
N ASN A 110 23.58 -12.14 9.76
CA ASN A 110 24.93 -11.69 9.37
C ASN A 110 24.99 -11.06 7.96
N LEU A 111 23.95 -10.29 7.59
CA LEU A 111 23.88 -9.58 6.33
C LEU A 111 24.44 -8.17 6.48
N ARG A 112 25.10 -7.68 5.42
CA ARG A 112 25.68 -6.33 5.37
C ARG A 112 24.93 -5.48 4.34
N ARG A 113 24.84 -4.18 4.58
CA ARG A 113 24.11 -3.24 3.70
C ARG A 113 24.65 -3.23 2.27
N GLU A 114 25.94 -3.48 2.08
CA GLU A 114 26.59 -3.51 0.77
C GLU A 114 26.09 -4.66 -0.13
N GLN A 115 25.43 -5.66 0.45
CA GLN A 115 24.82 -6.78 -0.28
C GLN A 115 23.44 -6.42 -0.87
N PHE A 116 22.90 -5.28 -0.50
CA PHE A 116 21.56 -4.85 -0.89
C PHE A 116 21.58 -3.85 -2.06
N LEU A 117 20.42 -3.66 -2.66
CA LEU A 117 20.18 -2.67 -3.71
C LEU A 117 20.42 -1.24 -3.17
N PRO A 118 20.64 -0.25 -4.05
CA PRO A 118 20.77 1.14 -3.65
C PRO A 118 19.42 1.74 -3.19
N GLU A 119 19.48 2.95 -2.64
CA GLU A 119 18.33 3.80 -2.27
C GLU A 119 17.32 3.10 -1.31
N LEU A 120 17.81 2.19 -0.46
CA LEU A 120 17.01 1.57 0.60
C LEU A 120 17.15 2.35 1.91
N GLU A 121 16.03 2.47 2.63
CA GLU A 121 16.01 2.99 3.99
C GLU A 121 16.21 1.83 4.99
N TYR A 122 17.00 2.06 6.03
CA TYR A 122 17.22 1.06 7.08
C TYR A 122 16.56 1.49 8.37
N VAL A 123 15.75 0.59 8.94
CA VAL A 123 15.02 0.84 10.19
C VAL A 123 15.45 -0.16 11.25
N ARG A 124 15.52 0.29 12.49
CA ARG A 124 15.98 -0.55 13.61
C ARG A 124 15.20 -1.87 13.71
N SER A 125 13.88 -1.81 13.57
CA SER A 125 12.98 -2.98 13.60
C SER A 125 11.87 -2.81 12.56
N GLY A 126 11.75 -3.75 11.62
CA GLY A 126 10.68 -3.74 10.63
C GLY A 126 9.29 -3.84 11.27
N VAL A 127 9.12 -4.69 12.27
CA VAL A 127 7.84 -4.85 12.98
C VAL A 127 7.44 -3.56 13.72
N ALA A 128 8.39 -2.92 14.42
CA ALA A 128 8.13 -1.65 15.10
C ALA A 128 7.81 -0.54 14.09
N GLU A 129 8.45 -0.56 12.93
CA GLU A 129 8.21 0.40 11.86
C GLU A 129 6.81 0.27 11.26
N VAL A 130 6.34 -0.95 11.00
CA VAL A 130 4.95 -1.20 10.58
C VAL A 130 3.97 -0.63 11.59
N GLY A 131 4.16 -0.90 12.87
CA GLY A 131 3.31 -0.37 13.94
C GLY A 131 3.35 1.17 13.99
N ARG A 132 4.53 1.76 13.88
CA ARG A 132 4.72 3.21 13.88
C ARG A 132 4.00 3.89 12.72
N LEU A 133 4.13 3.37 11.50
CA LEU A 133 3.46 3.88 10.31
C LEU A 133 1.94 3.87 10.48
N GLN A 134 1.38 2.78 10.99
CA GLN A 134 -0.06 2.67 11.22
C GLN A 134 -0.55 3.63 12.30
N GLN A 135 0.10 3.63 13.48
CA GLN A 135 -0.40 4.35 14.66
C GLN A 135 -0.13 5.86 14.62
N ARG A 136 0.97 6.29 14.00
CA ARG A 136 1.40 7.69 14.04
C ARG A 136 1.24 8.43 12.72
N GLU A 137 1.24 7.72 11.60
CA GLU A 137 1.15 8.33 10.28
C GLU A 137 -0.11 7.94 9.50
N GLY A 138 -0.95 7.05 10.05
CA GLY A 138 -2.23 6.67 9.46
C GLY A 138 -2.12 5.77 8.23
N PHE A 139 -1.05 4.96 8.12
CA PHE A 139 -0.91 4.00 7.04
C PHE A 139 -1.84 2.80 7.21
N ALA A 140 -2.58 2.44 6.17
CA ALA A 140 -3.27 1.17 6.09
C ALA A 140 -2.25 0.02 5.95
N TYR A 141 -2.55 -1.13 6.54
CA TYR A 141 -1.66 -2.30 6.51
C TYR A 141 -2.10 -3.30 5.47
N LEU A 142 -1.19 -3.70 4.58
CA LEU A 142 -1.39 -4.79 3.63
C LEU A 142 -0.26 -5.82 3.74
N ARG A 143 -0.64 -7.09 3.73
CA ARG A 143 0.30 -8.21 3.66
C ARG A 143 -0.12 -9.11 2.50
N PRO A 144 0.67 -9.15 1.42
CA PRO A 144 0.45 -10.04 0.27
C PRO A 144 0.53 -11.51 0.65
#